data_f757f01070d540680b33913cf0875ed6
#
_entry.id   f757f01070d540680b33913cf0875ed6
#
_cell.length_a   1.000
_cell.length_b   1.000
_cell.length_c   1.000
_cell.angle_alpha   90.00
_cell.angle_beta   90.00
_cell.angle_gamma   90.00
#
_symmetry.space_group_name_H-M   'P 1'
#
loop_
_entity.id
_entity.type
_entity.pdbx_description
1 polymer ?
#
loop_
_entity_poly.entity_id
_entity_poly.type
_entity_poly.pdbx_seq_one_letter_code
_entity_poly.pdbx_strand_id
1 'polypeptide(L)'
;MDRQEICLSKAENKQANGLPTWKRTLDGIIFLMLSPGLLLLWAAVALVVMSGSRGPILFRQRRVGYKGREFTLFKFRTMQVDAETRMHRDHFCQLMDSEAPMIKLDAHDDPRLIPLGSLLRATGLDELPQVINVLRGEMSFVGPRPCIPYEYERYRPWQRRRFDAVPGLTGLWQVSGKNRTTFNEMIHLDIAYSQRLSLWLDLKIIFRTLPALWQQCQDARMQKRRQAGTRPAGIAKSMETFNL
;
A
#
# COMPACT_ATOMS: atom_id res chain seq x y z
N MET A 1 -19.36 33.92 -14.12
CA MET A 1 -19.16 32.45 -14.23
C MET A 1 -20.55 31.83 -14.25
N ASP A 2 -20.93 31.32 -15.41
CA ASP A 2 -22.29 30.88 -15.71
C ASP A 2 -22.58 29.51 -15.02
N ARG A 3 -23.83 29.32 -14.56
CA ARG A 3 -24.28 28.05 -13.95
C ARG A 3 -24.06 26.86 -14.87
N GLN A 4 -24.05 27.07 -16.19
CA GLN A 4 -23.72 26.03 -17.17
C GLN A 4 -22.24 25.62 -17.13
N GLU A 5 -21.31 26.57 -16.97
CA GLU A 5 -19.88 26.26 -16.84
C GLU A 5 -19.57 25.48 -15.56
N ILE A 6 -20.26 25.81 -14.46
CA ILE A 6 -20.11 25.05 -13.19
C ILE A 6 -20.70 23.64 -13.31
N CYS A 7 -21.80 23.46 -14.05
CA CYS A 7 -22.39 22.15 -14.29
C CYS A 7 -21.54 21.29 -15.24
N LEU A 8 -20.99 21.90 -16.29
CA LEU A 8 -20.08 21.22 -17.23
C LEU A 8 -18.77 20.85 -16.53
N SER A 9 -18.17 21.74 -15.73
CA SER A 9 -16.96 21.44 -14.95
C SER A 9 -17.18 20.36 -13.89
N LYS A 10 -18.38 20.29 -13.28
CA LYS A 10 -18.77 19.18 -12.38
C LYS A 10 -19.05 17.89 -13.11
N ALA A 11 -19.60 17.91 -14.31
CA ALA A 11 -19.83 16.72 -15.13
C ALA A 11 -18.52 16.18 -15.71
N GLU A 12 -17.63 17.04 -16.18
CA GLU A 12 -16.27 16.69 -16.62
C GLU A 12 -15.42 16.14 -15.46
N ASN A 13 -15.56 16.71 -14.26
CA ASN A 13 -14.87 16.21 -13.07
C ASN A 13 -15.43 14.84 -12.60
N LYS A 14 -16.69 14.53 -12.89
CA LYS A 14 -17.31 13.22 -12.58
C LYS A 14 -16.87 12.11 -13.53
N GLN A 15 -16.57 12.44 -14.80
CA GLN A 15 -15.94 11.54 -15.78
C GLN A 15 -14.42 11.52 -15.70
N ALA A 16 -13.81 12.53 -15.06
CA ALA A 16 -12.37 12.70 -14.93
C ALA A 16 -11.70 11.65 -14.03
N ASN A 17 -12.45 10.91 -13.20
CA ASN A 17 -11.90 9.97 -12.24
C ASN A 17 -11.72 8.53 -12.77
N GLY A 18 -12.12 8.24 -14.03
CA GLY A 18 -11.88 6.95 -14.68
C GLY A 18 -12.55 5.72 -14.04
N LEU A 19 -13.43 5.93 -13.06
CA LEU A 19 -14.17 4.87 -12.40
C LEU A 19 -15.49 4.61 -13.12
N PRO A 20 -15.73 3.38 -13.63
CA PRO A 20 -17.05 2.98 -14.10
C PRO A 20 -18.09 3.12 -12.98
N THR A 21 -19.34 3.43 -13.34
CA THR A 21 -20.43 3.64 -12.36
C THR A 21 -20.63 2.41 -11.45
N TRP A 22 -20.62 1.19 -12.03
CA TRP A 22 -20.75 -0.05 -11.26
C TRP A 22 -19.64 -0.19 -10.20
N LYS A 23 -18.42 0.24 -10.53
CA LYS A 23 -17.27 0.14 -9.63
C LYS A 23 -17.42 1.11 -8.47
N ARG A 24 -17.86 2.33 -8.74
CA ARG A 24 -18.16 3.34 -7.72
C ARG A 24 -19.27 2.88 -6.78
N THR A 25 -20.31 2.23 -7.33
CA THR A 25 -21.40 1.64 -6.54
C THR A 25 -20.88 0.51 -5.66
N LEU A 26 -20.05 -0.38 -6.21
CA LEU A 26 -19.41 -1.46 -5.44
C LEU A 26 -18.55 -0.90 -4.29
N ASP A 27 -17.72 0.11 -4.55
CA ASP A 27 -16.92 0.77 -3.53
C ASP A 27 -17.79 1.36 -2.41
N GLY A 28 -18.92 2.00 -2.78
CA GLY A 28 -19.88 2.54 -1.82
C GLY A 28 -20.54 1.47 -0.95
N ILE A 29 -20.94 0.35 -1.54
CA ILE A 29 -21.53 -0.79 -0.82
C ILE A 29 -20.52 -1.39 0.15
N ILE A 30 -19.30 -1.66 -0.30
CA ILE A 30 -18.24 -2.20 0.57
C ILE A 30 -17.95 -1.25 1.73
N PHE A 31 -17.83 0.04 1.45
CA PHE A 31 -17.61 1.05 2.50
C PHE A 31 -18.74 1.03 3.53
N LEU A 32 -20.00 1.03 3.10
CA LEU A 32 -21.15 1.02 3.99
C LEU A 32 -21.18 -0.23 4.88
N MET A 33 -20.89 -1.39 4.31
CA MET A 33 -20.83 -2.66 5.06
C MET A 33 -19.71 -2.69 6.09
N LEU A 34 -18.55 -2.12 5.76
CA LEU A 34 -17.38 -2.14 6.64
C LEU A 34 -17.36 -0.99 7.66
N SER A 35 -18.08 0.10 7.41
CA SER A 35 -17.97 1.36 8.18
C SER A 35 -18.17 1.22 9.70
N PRO A 36 -19.10 0.40 10.25
CA PRO A 36 -19.25 0.29 11.70
C PRO A 36 -18.00 -0.30 12.37
N GLY A 37 -17.44 -1.37 11.81
CA GLY A 37 -16.21 -1.98 12.32
C GLY A 37 -14.97 -1.14 12.03
N LEU A 38 -14.96 -0.44 10.90
CA LEU A 38 -13.85 0.39 10.49
C LEU A 38 -13.59 1.54 11.46
N LEU A 39 -14.62 2.22 11.96
CA LEU A 39 -14.49 3.31 12.92
C LEU A 39 -13.86 2.85 14.24
N LEU A 40 -14.30 1.71 14.78
CA LEU A 40 -13.72 1.13 15.99
C LEU A 40 -12.26 0.74 15.78
N LEU A 41 -11.96 0.11 14.64
CA LEU A 41 -10.61 -0.30 14.29
C LEU A 41 -9.69 0.91 14.07
N TRP A 42 -10.20 1.98 13.47
CA TRP A 42 -9.49 3.25 13.29
C TRP A 42 -9.09 3.85 14.63
N ALA A 43 -10.05 3.91 15.59
CA ALA A 43 -9.78 4.43 16.92
C ALA A 43 -8.70 3.59 17.63
N ALA A 44 -8.80 2.27 17.57
CA ALA A 44 -7.81 1.37 18.18
C ALA A 44 -6.41 1.57 17.57
N VAL A 45 -6.29 1.62 16.23
CA VAL A 45 -5.00 1.83 15.57
C VAL A 45 -4.46 3.23 15.85
N ALA A 46 -5.32 4.25 15.88
CA ALA A 46 -4.91 5.62 16.22
C ALA A 46 -4.31 5.69 17.63
N LEU A 47 -4.93 5.02 18.62
CA LEU A 47 -4.40 4.93 20.00
C LEU A 47 -3.04 4.24 20.03
N VAL A 48 -2.85 3.14 19.29
CA VAL A 48 -1.55 2.46 19.17
C VAL A 48 -0.48 3.39 18.60
N VAL A 49 -0.80 4.15 17.53
CA VAL A 49 0.15 5.09 16.92
C VAL A 49 0.49 6.23 17.87
N MET A 50 -0.50 6.77 18.59
CA MET A 50 -0.31 7.87 19.58
C MET A 50 0.56 7.43 20.76
N SER A 51 0.35 6.22 21.27
CA SER A 51 1.13 5.69 22.39
C SER A 51 2.56 5.32 22.00
N GLY A 52 2.77 4.94 20.72
CA GLY A 52 4.07 4.48 20.25
C GLY A 52 5.05 5.58 19.86
N SER A 53 4.59 6.80 19.53
CA SER A 53 5.47 7.87 19.07
C SER A 53 4.78 9.24 19.05
N ARG A 54 5.48 10.29 19.42
CA ARG A 54 5.01 11.69 19.33
C ARG A 54 4.89 12.13 17.87
N GLY A 55 3.85 12.92 17.53
CA GLY A 55 3.62 13.53 16.20
C GLY A 55 2.28 13.12 15.55
N PRO A 56 2.05 13.43 14.26
CA PRO A 56 0.77 13.24 13.60
C PRO A 56 0.40 11.75 13.50
N ILE A 57 -0.88 11.41 13.67
CA ILE A 57 -1.39 10.03 13.56
C ILE A 57 -1.34 9.56 12.12
N LEU A 58 -1.66 10.47 11.18
CA LEU A 58 -1.71 10.18 9.75
C LEU A 58 -0.43 10.62 9.07
N PHE A 59 0.13 9.73 8.28
CA PHE A 59 1.16 10.01 7.30
C PHE A 59 0.51 10.31 5.95
N ARG A 60 1.03 11.32 5.26
CA ARG A 60 0.57 11.77 3.94
C ARG A 60 1.71 11.63 2.94
N GLN A 61 1.42 11.05 1.79
CA GLN A 61 2.41 10.86 0.74
C GLN A 61 1.82 11.13 -0.63
N ARG A 62 2.54 11.89 -1.46
CA ARG A 62 2.16 12.06 -2.87
C ARG A 62 2.32 10.74 -3.61
N ARG A 63 1.31 10.37 -4.37
CA ARG A 63 1.25 9.17 -5.19
C ARG A 63 0.73 9.51 -6.57
N VAL A 64 1.09 8.69 -7.54
CA VAL A 64 0.59 8.74 -8.90
C VAL A 64 -0.45 7.64 -9.10
N GLY A 65 -1.60 8.00 -9.62
CA GLY A 65 -2.74 7.14 -9.86
C GLY A 65 -3.22 7.18 -11.31
N TYR A 66 -4.54 7.17 -11.49
CA TYR A 66 -5.19 7.11 -12.80
C TYR A 66 -4.64 8.15 -13.79
N LYS A 67 -4.23 7.66 -14.98
CA LYS A 67 -3.68 8.50 -16.07
C LYS A 67 -2.52 9.40 -15.66
N GLY A 68 -1.73 8.98 -14.67
CA GLY A 68 -0.58 9.74 -14.21
C GLY A 68 -0.90 10.92 -13.30
N ARG A 69 -2.15 11.06 -12.83
CA ARG A 69 -2.55 12.14 -11.93
C ARG A 69 -2.01 11.90 -10.52
N GLU A 70 -1.46 12.94 -9.92
CA GLU A 70 -1.00 12.89 -8.54
C GLU A 70 -2.16 13.13 -7.56
N PHE A 71 -2.09 12.41 -6.43
CA PHE A 71 -3.00 12.60 -5.31
C PHE A 71 -2.26 12.38 -3.98
N THR A 72 -2.87 12.80 -2.87
CA THR A 72 -2.33 12.58 -1.52
C THR A 72 -2.90 11.31 -0.92
N LEU A 73 -2.06 10.31 -0.74
CA LEU A 73 -2.40 9.05 -0.11
C LEU A 73 -2.28 9.17 1.42
N PHE A 74 -3.26 8.64 2.14
CA PHE A 74 -3.31 8.63 3.59
C PHE A 74 -2.96 7.24 4.16
N LYS A 75 -2.12 7.21 5.21
CA LYS A 75 -1.80 6.01 5.98
C LYS A 75 -1.70 6.33 7.45
N PHE A 76 -1.83 5.34 8.32
CA PHE A 76 -1.34 5.50 9.68
C PHE A 76 0.18 5.55 9.68
N ARG A 77 0.73 6.40 10.54
CA ARG A 77 2.17 6.51 10.70
C ARG A 77 2.71 5.27 11.42
N THR A 78 3.60 4.56 10.76
CA THR A 78 4.29 3.37 11.29
C THR A 78 5.79 3.57 11.43
N MET A 79 6.30 4.73 11.01
CA MET A 79 7.71 5.12 11.09
C MET A 79 7.88 6.39 11.92
N GLN A 80 9.05 6.59 12.49
CA GLN A 80 9.43 7.83 13.17
C GLN A 80 9.40 9.01 12.19
N VAL A 81 9.19 10.22 12.72
CA VAL A 81 9.32 11.46 11.96
C VAL A 81 10.77 11.56 11.49
N ASP A 82 11.01 11.97 10.25
CA ASP A 82 12.32 12.09 9.60
C ASP A 82 12.99 10.78 9.13
N ALA A 83 12.22 9.70 9.00
CA ALA A 83 12.72 8.45 8.41
C ALA A 83 13.28 8.66 6.99
N GLU A 84 14.53 8.29 6.77
CA GLU A 84 15.27 8.54 5.53
C GLU A 84 14.66 7.79 4.33
N THR A 85 14.40 8.52 3.23
CA THR A 85 13.72 7.98 2.03
C THR A 85 14.72 7.47 0.97
N ARG A 86 16.02 7.77 1.11
CA ARG A 86 17.06 7.40 0.13
C ARG A 86 17.15 5.89 -0.07
N MET A 87 17.18 5.11 1.01
CA MET A 87 17.24 3.65 0.95
C MET A 87 16.07 3.05 0.14
N HIS A 88 14.89 3.65 0.21
CA HIS A 88 13.73 3.18 -0.56
C HIS A 88 13.92 3.44 -2.07
N ARG A 89 14.52 4.57 -2.44
CA ARG A 89 14.80 4.91 -3.83
C ARG A 89 15.82 3.95 -4.45
N ASP A 90 16.91 3.69 -3.75
CA ASP A 90 17.99 2.82 -4.23
C ASP A 90 17.51 1.38 -4.38
N HIS A 91 16.76 0.88 -3.39
CA HIS A 91 16.15 -0.45 -3.44
C HIS A 91 15.15 -0.58 -4.61
N PHE A 92 14.32 0.43 -4.86
CA PHE A 92 13.38 0.41 -5.97
C PHE A 92 14.10 0.38 -7.33
N CYS A 93 15.20 1.16 -7.47
CA CYS A 93 15.99 1.12 -8.69
C CYS A 93 16.57 -0.28 -8.95
N GLN A 94 17.11 -0.92 -7.91
CA GLN A 94 17.60 -2.30 -8.02
C GLN A 94 16.51 -3.30 -8.43
N LEU A 95 15.29 -3.15 -7.90
CA LEU A 95 14.16 -4.01 -8.28
C LEU A 95 13.71 -3.80 -9.72
N MET A 96 13.78 -2.57 -10.25
CA MET A 96 13.43 -2.30 -11.65
C MET A 96 14.42 -2.91 -12.63
N ASP A 97 15.70 -2.96 -12.26
CA ASP A 97 16.79 -3.40 -13.13
C ASP A 97 17.12 -4.90 -12.94
N SER A 98 16.45 -5.58 -12.01
CA SER A 98 16.69 -6.99 -11.70
C SER A 98 15.44 -7.86 -11.89
N GLU A 99 15.65 -9.15 -12.15
CA GLU A 99 14.62 -10.18 -12.10
C GLU A 99 14.37 -10.70 -10.66
N ALA A 100 14.80 -9.93 -9.65
CA ALA A 100 14.62 -10.31 -8.25
C ALA A 100 13.17 -10.15 -7.80
N PRO A 101 12.67 -10.98 -6.88
CA PRO A 101 11.36 -10.84 -6.28
C PRO A 101 11.22 -9.50 -5.55
N MET A 102 10.02 -8.90 -5.59
CA MET A 102 9.70 -7.62 -4.96
C MET A 102 9.59 -7.73 -3.43
N ILE A 103 10.71 -8.06 -2.78
CA ILE A 103 10.79 -8.15 -1.32
C ILE A 103 10.76 -6.72 -0.75
N LYS A 104 9.89 -6.49 0.24
CA LYS A 104 9.85 -5.20 0.93
C LYS A 104 11.12 -4.96 1.74
N LEU A 105 11.61 -3.72 1.74
CA LEU A 105 12.76 -3.29 2.54
C LEU A 105 12.56 -3.55 4.04
N ASP A 106 11.32 -3.47 4.52
CA ASP A 106 10.94 -3.65 5.92
C ASP A 106 10.94 -5.12 6.40
N ALA A 107 11.33 -6.06 5.54
CA ALA A 107 11.46 -7.48 5.91
C ALA A 107 12.57 -7.71 6.96
N HIS A 108 13.42 -6.72 7.19
CA HIS A 108 14.46 -6.73 8.23
C HIS A 108 14.05 -5.76 9.36
N ASP A 109 14.57 -5.97 10.58
CA ASP A 109 14.34 -5.11 11.74
C ASP A 109 14.70 -3.65 11.39
N ASP A 110 13.71 -2.89 10.94
CA ASP A 110 13.88 -1.50 10.54
C ASP A 110 13.80 -0.61 11.79
N PRO A 111 14.91 0.01 12.22
CA PRO A 111 14.94 0.83 13.44
C PRO A 111 14.07 2.09 13.38
N ARG A 112 13.58 2.41 12.19
CA ARG A 112 12.69 3.56 11.95
C ARG A 112 11.23 3.27 12.33
N LEU A 113 10.88 1.99 12.57
CA LEU A 113 9.51 1.61 12.92
C LEU A 113 9.17 2.03 14.35
N ILE A 114 7.94 2.54 14.53
CA ILE A 114 7.38 2.74 15.87
C ILE A 114 7.04 1.40 16.52
N PRO A 115 6.89 1.32 17.85
CA PRO A 115 6.37 0.12 18.52
C PRO A 115 5.09 -0.37 17.85
N LEU A 116 4.98 -1.68 17.59
CA LEU A 116 3.91 -2.32 16.82
C LEU A 116 3.79 -1.89 15.35
N GLY A 117 4.63 -1.00 14.83
CA GLY A 117 4.63 -0.57 13.44
C GLY A 117 4.81 -1.74 12.46
N SER A 118 5.67 -2.70 12.78
CA SER A 118 5.84 -3.92 11.98
C SER A 118 4.57 -4.77 11.90
N LEU A 119 3.81 -4.88 12.99
CA LEU A 119 2.53 -5.60 13.02
C LEU A 119 1.48 -4.88 12.18
N LEU A 120 1.35 -3.55 12.32
CA LEU A 120 0.42 -2.76 11.53
C LEU A 120 0.69 -2.92 10.02
N ARG A 121 1.96 -2.92 9.61
CA ARG A 121 2.36 -3.10 8.20
C ARG A 121 2.18 -4.55 7.71
N ALA A 122 2.43 -5.54 8.56
CA ALA A 122 2.23 -6.96 8.22
C ALA A 122 0.74 -7.28 8.01
N THR A 123 -0.13 -6.68 8.80
CA THR A 123 -1.60 -6.85 8.73
C THR A 123 -2.26 -5.94 7.70
N GLY A 124 -1.56 -4.90 7.20
CA GLY A 124 -2.12 -3.87 6.31
C GLY A 124 -3.03 -2.86 7.02
N LEU A 125 -3.09 -2.87 8.35
CA LEU A 125 -3.92 -1.93 9.13
C LEU A 125 -3.44 -0.48 8.99
N ASP A 126 -2.17 -0.28 8.67
CA ASP A 126 -1.64 1.05 8.36
C ASP A 126 -2.26 1.66 7.10
N GLU A 127 -2.83 0.86 6.21
CA GLU A 127 -3.43 1.32 4.95
C GLU A 127 -4.93 1.68 5.07
N LEU A 128 -5.57 1.44 6.25
CA LEU A 128 -6.98 1.77 6.46
C LEU A 128 -7.36 3.22 6.12
N PRO A 129 -6.53 4.26 6.39
CA PRO A 129 -6.87 5.62 6.01
C PRO A 129 -7.02 5.86 4.51
N GLN A 130 -6.56 4.95 3.64
CA GLN A 130 -6.77 5.05 2.20
C GLN A 130 -8.25 4.95 1.80
N VAL A 131 -9.12 4.47 2.69
CA VAL A 131 -10.58 4.54 2.50
C VAL A 131 -11.05 5.98 2.24
N ILE A 132 -10.38 6.99 2.81
CA ILE A 132 -10.64 8.40 2.49
C ILE A 132 -10.39 8.68 1.00
N ASN A 133 -9.32 8.11 0.43
CA ASN A 133 -9.01 8.26 -0.99
C ASN A 133 -10.06 7.53 -1.88
N VAL A 134 -10.60 6.39 -1.40
CA VAL A 134 -11.70 5.69 -2.09
C VAL A 134 -12.95 6.56 -2.10
N LEU A 135 -13.34 7.15 -0.97
CA LEU A 135 -14.50 8.04 -0.88
C LEU A 135 -14.34 9.28 -1.76
N ARG A 136 -13.13 9.81 -1.90
CA ARG A 136 -12.81 10.93 -2.80
C ARG A 136 -12.79 10.53 -4.28
N GLY A 137 -12.81 9.24 -4.61
CA GLY A 137 -12.70 8.74 -5.99
C GLY A 137 -11.29 8.78 -6.56
N GLU A 138 -10.28 9.05 -5.74
CA GLU A 138 -8.87 9.01 -6.09
C GLU A 138 -8.36 7.57 -6.18
N MET A 139 -9.03 6.66 -5.43
CA MET A 139 -8.79 5.21 -5.38
C MET A 139 -10.09 4.43 -5.43
N SER A 140 -9.96 3.10 -5.55
CA SER A 140 -11.02 2.10 -5.40
C SER A 140 -10.57 1.05 -4.38
N PHE A 141 -11.48 0.18 -3.91
CA PHE A 141 -11.04 -0.99 -3.13
C PHE A 141 -10.16 -1.93 -3.96
N VAL A 142 -10.44 -2.08 -5.27
CA VAL A 142 -9.66 -2.96 -6.15
C VAL A 142 -9.03 -2.16 -7.29
N GLY A 143 -7.73 -2.34 -7.51
CA GLY A 143 -6.97 -1.69 -8.58
C GLY A 143 -5.46 -1.87 -8.44
N PRO A 144 -4.68 -1.38 -9.40
CA PRO A 144 -3.22 -1.34 -9.32
C PRO A 144 -2.73 -0.56 -8.11
N ARG A 145 -1.60 -0.96 -7.53
CA ARG A 145 -0.99 -0.20 -6.43
C ARG A 145 -0.48 1.16 -6.94
N PRO A 146 -0.82 2.30 -6.29
CA PRO A 146 -0.29 3.61 -6.70
C PRO A 146 1.21 3.69 -6.42
N CYS A 147 1.97 4.29 -7.34
CA CYS A 147 3.41 4.49 -7.22
C CYS A 147 3.77 5.87 -6.66
N ILE A 148 5.03 6.05 -6.28
CA ILE A 148 5.58 7.37 -5.89
C ILE A 148 5.98 8.13 -7.17
N PRO A 149 5.96 9.49 -7.20
CA PRO A 149 6.28 10.26 -8.39
C PRO A 149 7.61 9.90 -9.05
N TYR A 150 8.68 9.74 -8.28
CA TYR A 150 9.99 9.37 -8.84
C TYR A 150 10.01 7.97 -9.48
N GLU A 151 9.15 7.03 -9.03
CA GLU A 151 8.97 5.73 -9.67
C GLU A 151 8.30 5.90 -11.03
N TYR A 152 7.25 6.74 -11.11
CA TYR A 152 6.52 7.01 -12.34
C TYR A 152 7.40 7.63 -13.42
N GLU A 153 8.31 8.53 -13.05
CA GLU A 153 9.26 9.17 -13.99
C GLU A 153 10.14 8.14 -14.70
N ARG A 154 10.52 7.05 -13.99
CA ARG A 154 11.37 5.98 -14.51
C ARG A 154 10.64 4.90 -15.31
N TYR A 155 9.30 4.88 -15.25
CA TYR A 155 8.55 3.88 -16.00
C TYR A 155 8.64 4.11 -17.50
N ARG A 156 8.94 3.02 -18.23
CA ARG A 156 8.89 2.99 -19.69
C ARG A 156 7.45 3.22 -20.17
N PRO A 157 7.24 3.70 -21.42
CA PRO A 157 5.89 3.99 -21.93
C PRO A 157 4.90 2.83 -21.79
N TRP A 158 5.34 1.60 -22.07
CA TRP A 158 4.47 0.41 -21.93
C TRP A 158 4.10 0.12 -20.47
N GLN A 159 5.00 0.37 -19.51
CA GLN A 159 4.76 0.17 -18.08
C GLN A 159 3.73 1.16 -17.51
N ARG A 160 3.67 2.36 -18.09
CA ARG A 160 2.70 3.39 -17.69
C ARG A 160 1.25 3.00 -17.98
N ARG A 161 1.00 2.01 -18.85
CA ARG A 161 -0.34 1.46 -19.10
C ARG A 161 -1.01 0.86 -17.87
N ARG A 162 -0.25 0.52 -16.82
CA ARG A 162 -0.82 0.13 -15.52
C ARG A 162 -1.71 1.20 -14.89
N PHE A 163 -1.50 2.48 -15.24
CA PHE A 163 -2.29 3.63 -14.77
C PHE A 163 -3.54 3.90 -15.63
N ASP A 164 -3.88 3.00 -16.56
CA ASP A 164 -5.16 3.04 -17.29
C ASP A 164 -6.34 2.59 -16.42
N ALA A 165 -6.09 2.07 -15.22
CA ALA A 165 -7.08 1.81 -14.19
C ALA A 165 -6.84 2.69 -12.96
N VAL A 166 -7.91 2.98 -12.21
CA VAL A 166 -7.82 3.69 -10.93
C VAL A 166 -7.11 2.82 -9.90
N PRO A 167 -6.19 3.39 -9.11
CA PRO A 167 -5.46 2.60 -8.11
C PRO A 167 -6.36 2.04 -7.02
N GLY A 168 -5.94 0.91 -6.42
CA GLY A 168 -6.71 0.20 -5.41
C GLY A 168 -5.96 -0.05 -4.10
N LEU A 169 -6.75 -0.36 -3.04
CA LEU A 169 -6.22 -0.87 -1.78
C LEU A 169 -5.68 -2.28 -1.95
N THR A 170 -6.43 -3.12 -2.67
CA THR A 170 -5.99 -4.45 -3.13
C THR A 170 -6.00 -4.50 -4.65
N GLY A 171 -5.35 -5.50 -5.25
CA GLY A 171 -5.27 -5.62 -6.69
C GLY A 171 -4.82 -7.00 -7.14
N LEU A 172 -4.89 -7.23 -8.45
CA LEU A 172 -4.57 -8.53 -9.04
C LEU A 172 -3.15 -8.99 -8.67
N TRP A 173 -2.16 -8.11 -8.78
CA TRP A 173 -0.79 -8.41 -8.35
C TRP A 173 -0.70 -8.79 -6.88
N GLN A 174 -1.38 -8.05 -6.00
CA GLN A 174 -1.30 -8.25 -4.55
C GLN A 174 -1.83 -9.62 -4.11
N VAL A 175 -2.80 -10.17 -4.85
CA VAL A 175 -3.38 -11.51 -4.57
C VAL A 175 -2.75 -12.64 -5.40
N SER A 176 -1.83 -12.31 -6.33
CA SER A 176 -1.17 -13.27 -7.24
C SER A 176 0.28 -13.54 -6.89
N GLY A 177 0.69 -13.32 -5.63
CA GLY A 177 2.05 -13.64 -5.19
C GLY A 177 2.83 -12.47 -4.61
N LYS A 178 2.43 -11.22 -4.87
CA LYS A 178 3.00 -9.99 -4.26
C LYS A 178 4.54 -9.98 -4.18
N ASN A 179 5.09 -10.39 -3.03
CA ASN A 179 6.54 -10.38 -2.76
C ASN A 179 7.32 -11.52 -3.47
N ARG A 180 6.63 -12.42 -4.18
CA ARG A 180 7.23 -13.55 -4.93
C ARG A 180 7.33 -13.26 -6.42
N THR A 181 6.74 -12.15 -6.88
CA THR A 181 6.79 -11.71 -8.27
C THR A 181 7.91 -10.72 -8.48
N THR A 182 8.41 -10.66 -9.71
CA THR A 182 9.36 -9.63 -10.15
C THR A 182 8.65 -8.30 -10.41
N PHE A 183 9.41 -7.23 -10.60
CA PHE A 183 8.86 -5.93 -10.97
C PHE A 183 8.08 -5.98 -12.30
N ASN A 184 8.63 -6.65 -13.31
CA ASN A 184 7.98 -6.77 -14.62
C ASN A 184 6.68 -7.58 -14.55
N GLU A 185 6.66 -8.69 -13.81
CA GLU A 185 5.44 -9.48 -13.58
C GLU A 185 4.36 -8.65 -12.88
N MET A 186 4.71 -7.84 -11.88
CA MET A 186 3.78 -6.90 -11.25
C MET A 186 3.15 -5.96 -12.29
N ILE A 187 3.97 -5.35 -13.15
CA ILE A 187 3.48 -4.44 -14.19
C ILE A 187 2.53 -5.16 -15.16
N HIS A 188 2.88 -6.39 -15.60
CA HIS A 188 2.02 -7.17 -16.48
C HIS A 188 0.68 -7.52 -15.84
N LEU A 189 0.67 -7.90 -14.57
CA LEU A 189 -0.57 -8.18 -13.82
C LEU A 189 -1.44 -6.93 -13.69
N ASP A 190 -0.86 -5.78 -13.43
CA ASP A 190 -1.59 -4.52 -13.32
C ASP A 190 -2.16 -4.06 -14.68
N ILE A 191 -1.43 -4.26 -15.78
CA ILE A 191 -1.92 -4.00 -17.13
C ILE A 191 -3.04 -4.99 -17.48
N ALA A 192 -2.87 -6.28 -17.18
CA ALA A 192 -3.90 -7.29 -17.42
C ALA A 192 -5.19 -6.96 -16.65
N TYR A 193 -5.09 -6.45 -15.42
CA TYR A 193 -6.23 -5.97 -14.67
C TYR A 193 -6.93 -4.80 -15.38
N SER A 194 -6.18 -3.78 -15.83
CA SER A 194 -6.77 -2.62 -16.51
C SER A 194 -7.51 -2.99 -17.79
N GLN A 195 -7.02 -4.01 -18.52
CA GLN A 195 -7.63 -4.50 -19.76
C GLN A 195 -8.86 -5.39 -19.55
N ARG A 196 -8.93 -6.10 -18.40
CA ARG A 196 -9.99 -7.06 -18.07
C ARG A 196 -10.92 -6.57 -16.98
N LEU A 197 -10.92 -5.25 -16.72
CA LEU A 197 -11.72 -4.62 -15.67
C LEU A 197 -13.18 -5.06 -15.75
N SER A 198 -13.68 -5.74 -14.71
CA SER A 198 -15.05 -6.20 -14.61
C SER A 198 -15.45 -6.41 -13.15
N LEU A 199 -16.76 -6.35 -12.88
CA LEU A 199 -17.31 -6.61 -11.54
C LEU A 199 -16.88 -7.99 -11.02
N TRP A 200 -16.93 -9.01 -11.87
CA TRP A 200 -16.55 -10.38 -11.49
C TRP A 200 -15.07 -10.49 -11.12
N LEU A 201 -14.19 -9.81 -11.85
CA LEU A 201 -12.77 -9.79 -11.53
C LEU A 201 -12.52 -9.09 -10.17
N ASP A 202 -13.20 -7.99 -9.91
CA ASP A 202 -13.08 -7.27 -8.64
C ASP A 202 -13.55 -8.14 -7.47
N LEU A 203 -14.71 -8.78 -7.59
CA LEU A 203 -15.20 -9.71 -6.56
C LEU A 203 -14.21 -10.86 -6.31
N LYS A 204 -13.65 -11.45 -7.36
CA LYS A 204 -12.65 -12.51 -7.24
C LYS A 204 -11.39 -12.03 -6.50
N ILE A 205 -10.93 -10.81 -6.77
CA ILE A 205 -9.77 -10.22 -6.09
C ILE A 205 -10.11 -9.96 -4.61
N ILE A 206 -11.30 -9.43 -4.30
CA ILE A 206 -11.74 -9.19 -2.92
C ILE A 206 -11.73 -10.50 -2.12
N PHE A 207 -12.32 -11.57 -2.64
CA PHE A 207 -12.32 -12.88 -1.97
C PHE A 207 -10.91 -13.46 -1.78
N ARG A 208 -10.00 -13.22 -2.73
CA ARG A 208 -8.60 -13.67 -2.64
C ARG A 208 -7.75 -12.80 -1.71
N THR A 209 -8.20 -11.61 -1.35
CA THR A 209 -7.45 -10.71 -0.49
C THR A 209 -7.29 -11.26 0.93
N LEU A 210 -8.31 -11.89 1.51
CA LEU A 210 -8.24 -12.46 2.85
C LEU A 210 -7.16 -13.56 2.98
N PRO A 211 -7.15 -14.60 2.12
CA PRO A 211 -6.08 -15.60 2.17
C PRO A 211 -4.70 -15.01 1.86
N ALA A 212 -4.60 -14.00 0.98
CA ALA A 212 -3.33 -13.35 0.68
C ALA A 212 -2.78 -12.56 1.89
N LEU A 213 -3.64 -11.87 2.63
CA LEU A 213 -3.27 -11.19 3.89
C LEU A 213 -2.84 -12.21 4.96
N TRP A 214 -3.57 -13.31 5.11
CA TRP A 214 -3.20 -14.39 6.02
C TRP A 214 -1.82 -14.95 5.71
N GLN A 215 -1.54 -15.26 4.45
CA GLN A 215 -0.23 -15.75 4.00
C GLN A 215 0.86 -14.71 4.27
N GLN A 216 0.62 -13.43 4.01
CA GLN A 216 1.56 -12.35 4.33
C GLN A 216 1.89 -12.28 5.82
N CYS A 217 0.90 -12.44 6.69
CA CYS A 217 1.10 -12.47 8.14
C CYS A 217 1.93 -13.69 8.57
N GLN A 218 1.71 -14.86 7.95
CA GLN A 218 2.51 -16.06 8.24
C GLN A 218 3.95 -15.90 7.77
N ASP A 219 4.17 -15.37 6.55
CA ASP A 219 5.50 -15.13 6.01
C ASP A 219 6.30 -14.17 6.92
N ALA A 220 5.67 -13.09 7.40
CA ALA A 220 6.27 -12.15 8.33
C ALA A 220 6.64 -12.80 9.68
N ARG A 221 5.78 -13.69 10.21
CA ARG A 221 6.08 -14.44 11.45
C ARG A 221 7.24 -15.41 11.28
N MET A 222 7.29 -16.12 10.15
CA MET A 222 8.37 -17.06 9.87
C MET A 222 9.71 -16.36 9.68
N GLN A 223 9.73 -15.21 8.99
CA GLN A 223 10.94 -14.40 8.85
C GLN A 223 11.47 -13.94 10.21
N LYS A 224 10.58 -13.44 11.09
CA LYS A 224 10.96 -13.03 12.46
C LYS A 224 11.53 -14.19 13.28
N ARG A 225 10.98 -15.40 13.15
CA ARG A 225 11.50 -16.59 13.83
C ARG A 225 12.89 -17.02 13.32
N ARG A 226 13.12 -16.97 12.01
CA ARG A 226 14.43 -17.26 11.41
C ARG A 226 15.51 -16.30 11.90
N GLN A 227 15.20 -15.01 12.00
CA GLN A 227 16.12 -14.00 12.51
C GLN A 227 16.44 -14.18 14.00
N ALA A 228 15.44 -14.53 14.82
CA ALA A 228 15.66 -14.84 16.24
C ALA A 228 16.55 -16.07 16.46
N GLY A 229 16.46 -17.07 15.57
CA GLY A 229 17.29 -18.29 15.63
C GLY A 229 18.72 -18.12 15.09
N THR A 230 18.98 -17.04 14.34
CA THR A 230 20.32 -16.75 13.76
C THR A 230 21.15 -15.75 14.57
N ARG A 231 20.61 -15.22 15.69
CA ARG A 231 21.42 -14.41 16.61
C ARG A 231 22.42 -15.34 17.30
N PRO A 232 23.75 -15.22 17.05
CA PRO A 232 24.74 -16.05 17.74
C PRO A 232 24.66 -15.72 19.22
N ALA A 233 24.57 -16.77 20.05
CA ALA A 233 24.61 -16.74 21.53
C ALA A 233 25.94 -16.20 22.10
N GLY A 234 26.70 -15.42 21.35
CA GLY A 234 28.10 -15.09 21.59
C GLY A 234 28.43 -13.68 22.10
N ILE A 235 27.46 -12.75 22.18
CA ILE A 235 27.83 -11.36 22.57
C ILE A 235 27.55 -11.06 24.05
N ALA A 236 26.75 -11.87 24.74
CA ALA A 236 26.47 -11.64 26.17
C ALA A 236 27.62 -12.06 27.11
N LYS A 237 28.61 -12.83 26.65
CA LYS A 237 29.73 -13.32 27.50
C LYS A 237 31.01 -12.49 27.44
N SER A 238 31.08 -11.49 26.54
CA SER A 238 32.29 -10.67 26.37
C SER A 238 32.31 -9.40 27.20
N MET A 239 31.22 -9.02 27.88
CA MET A 239 31.19 -7.84 28.74
C MET A 239 31.42 -8.11 30.23
N GLU A 240 31.45 -9.39 30.66
CA GLU A 240 31.78 -9.75 32.07
C GLU A 240 33.26 -9.98 32.34
N THR A 241 34.12 -9.94 31.31
CA THR A 241 35.55 -10.24 31.47
C THR A 241 36.46 -8.99 31.40
N PHE A 242 35.89 -7.79 31.39
CA PHE A 242 36.66 -6.52 31.45
C PHE A 242 36.30 -5.67 32.67
N ASN A 243 36.22 -6.30 33.86
CA ASN A 243 36.33 -5.60 35.12
C ASN A 243 37.47 -6.26 35.92
N LEU A 244 38.65 -5.74 35.70
CA LEU A 244 39.79 -5.72 36.62
C LEU A 244 40.53 -4.43 36.41
#